data_bf15102b7d68a10b172e033c7506327b
#
_entry.id   bf15102b7d68a10b172e033c7506327b
#
_cell.length_a   1.000
_cell.length_b   1.000
_cell.length_c   1.000
_cell.angle_alpha   90.00
_cell.angle_beta   90.00
_cell.angle_gamma   90.00
#
_symmetry.space_group_name_H-M   'P 1'
#
loop_
_entity.id
_entity.type
_entity.pdbx_description
1 polymer ?
#
loop_
_entity_poly.entity_id
_entity_poly.type
_entity_poly.pdbx_seq_one_letter_code
_entity_poly.pdbx_strand_id
1 'polypeptide(L)'
;DGVEPTAENIENGTYTVSRPFNVATKGELTNEAAQDFMNYIMSTEGQAIVEEEGYIPVDGAEAFTSTNPSGSVTVSGSSSVSPLMEKLKEAYETVNPNVSIELQTSDSTTGMTNTINGMCDIGMASRELKQEELDAGLVNTVIATDGIAIIVNNESPIDELTSEQVRDIYLGNITDWSELG
;
A
#
# COMPACT_ATOMS: atom_id res chain seq x y z
N ASP A 1 3.13 -19.56 13.53
CA ASP A 1 4.57 -19.87 13.39
C ASP A 1 5.41 -19.20 14.50
N GLY A 2 4.79 -18.78 15.63
CA GLY A 2 5.49 -18.30 16.84
C GLY A 2 6.24 -16.97 16.67
N VAL A 3 5.90 -16.17 15.69
CA VAL A 3 6.49 -14.84 15.43
C VAL A 3 5.43 -13.77 15.61
N GLU A 4 5.70 -12.77 16.45
CA GLU A 4 4.79 -11.64 16.67
C GLU A 4 4.74 -10.70 15.45
N PRO A 5 3.57 -10.12 15.12
CA PRO A 5 3.40 -9.19 14.00
C PRO A 5 3.90 -7.77 14.36
N THR A 6 5.17 -7.65 14.73
CA THR A 6 5.81 -6.36 15.00
C THR A 6 6.37 -5.78 13.70
N ALA A 7 6.51 -4.44 13.65
CA ALA A 7 7.13 -3.76 12.51
C ALA A 7 8.52 -4.35 12.21
N GLU A 8 9.36 -4.53 13.25
CA GLU A 8 10.70 -5.13 13.12
C GLU A 8 10.67 -6.53 12.50
N ASN A 9 9.73 -7.40 12.94
CA ASN A 9 9.61 -8.76 12.42
C ASN A 9 9.08 -8.82 10.98
N ILE A 10 8.28 -7.85 10.58
CA ILE A 10 7.80 -7.74 9.20
C ILE A 10 8.92 -7.19 8.31
N GLU A 11 9.63 -6.15 8.74
CA GLU A 11 10.72 -5.52 8.02
C GLU A 11 11.89 -6.50 7.77
N ASN A 12 12.28 -7.26 8.79
CA ASN A 12 13.35 -8.26 8.66
C ASN A 12 12.89 -9.58 8.01
N GLY A 13 11.60 -9.72 7.66
CA GLY A 13 11.02 -10.87 6.97
C GLY A 13 10.80 -12.12 7.83
N THR A 14 10.95 -12.05 9.16
CA THR A 14 10.63 -13.17 10.05
C THR A 14 9.14 -13.37 10.22
N TYR A 15 8.34 -12.29 10.21
CA TYR A 15 6.89 -12.34 10.07
C TYR A 15 6.50 -12.17 8.61
N THR A 16 5.93 -13.21 8.01
CA THR A 16 5.72 -13.31 6.57
C THR A 16 4.34 -12.89 6.07
N VAL A 17 3.39 -12.64 7.00
CA VAL A 17 2.02 -12.24 6.60
C VAL A 17 1.98 -10.73 6.40
N SER A 18 2.44 -10.31 5.25
CA SER A 18 2.49 -8.91 4.83
C SER A 18 2.23 -8.79 3.33
N ARG A 19 1.95 -7.60 2.88
CA ARG A 19 1.76 -7.28 1.47
C ARG A 19 2.31 -5.91 1.14
N PRO A 20 2.82 -5.69 -0.08
CA PRO A 20 3.23 -4.37 -0.50
C PRO A 20 1.99 -3.49 -0.77
N PHE A 21 2.11 -2.22 -0.40
CA PHE A 21 1.30 -1.16 -0.96
C PHE A 21 2.06 -0.55 -2.12
N ASN A 22 1.48 -0.68 -3.29
CA ASN A 22 2.06 -0.27 -4.56
C ASN A 22 1.28 0.89 -5.16
N VAL A 23 2.01 1.78 -5.80
CA VAL A 23 1.46 2.66 -6.81
C VAL A 23 2.06 2.30 -8.17
N ALA A 24 1.28 2.51 -9.22
CA ALA A 24 1.71 2.22 -10.58
C ALA A 24 1.42 3.39 -11.52
N THR A 25 2.30 3.61 -12.48
CA THR A 25 2.15 4.59 -13.54
C THR A 25 2.28 3.92 -14.90
N LYS A 26 1.70 4.49 -15.94
CA LYS A 26 1.86 3.98 -17.30
C LYS A 26 3.10 4.60 -17.96
N GLY A 27 4.23 3.92 -17.80
CA GLY A 27 5.52 4.48 -18.22
C GLY A 27 5.91 5.71 -17.40
N GLU A 28 6.61 6.65 -18.00
CA GLU A 28 6.98 7.92 -17.39
C GLU A 28 5.76 8.85 -17.28
N LEU A 29 5.60 9.47 -16.11
CA LEU A 29 4.56 10.46 -15.88
C LEU A 29 4.85 11.73 -16.70
N THR A 30 3.88 12.12 -17.51
CA THR A 30 3.91 13.38 -18.27
C THR A 30 3.22 14.53 -17.53
N ASN A 31 2.38 14.20 -16.52
CA ASN A 31 1.76 15.16 -15.63
C ASN A 31 2.77 15.57 -14.54
N GLU A 32 3.28 16.82 -14.62
CA GLU A 32 4.28 17.35 -13.68
C GLU A 32 3.77 17.34 -12.22
N ALA A 33 2.48 17.58 -12.00
CA ALA A 33 1.88 17.53 -10.67
C ALA A 33 1.87 16.10 -10.12
N ALA A 34 1.58 15.10 -10.96
CA ALA A 34 1.64 13.69 -10.56
C ALA A 34 3.08 13.24 -10.26
N GLN A 35 4.05 13.71 -11.04
CA GLN A 35 5.47 13.43 -10.78
C GLN A 35 5.93 14.04 -9.44
N ASP A 36 5.56 15.30 -9.17
CA ASP A 36 5.92 15.98 -7.92
C ASP A 36 5.27 15.29 -6.71
N PHE A 37 4.00 14.85 -6.85
CA PHE A 37 3.31 14.08 -5.83
C PHE A 37 3.96 12.71 -5.59
N MET A 38 4.37 12.00 -6.63
CA MET A 38 5.15 10.75 -6.50
C MET A 38 6.47 10.98 -5.75
N ASN A 39 7.17 12.07 -6.05
CA ASN A 39 8.40 12.44 -5.34
C ASN A 39 8.12 12.74 -3.87
N TYR A 40 6.97 13.37 -3.55
CA TYR A 40 6.55 13.60 -2.17
C TYR A 40 6.27 12.29 -1.43
N ILE A 41 5.51 11.38 -2.03
CA ILE A 41 5.22 10.05 -1.44
C ILE A 41 6.51 9.33 -1.07
N MET A 42 7.52 9.36 -1.93
CA MET A 42 8.80 8.67 -1.75
C MET A 42 9.83 9.46 -0.94
N SER A 43 9.50 10.67 -0.49
CA SER A 43 10.38 11.52 0.31
C SER A 43 10.37 11.15 1.79
N THR A 44 11.34 11.69 2.54
CA THR A 44 11.40 11.57 4.00
C THR A 44 10.10 12.03 4.66
N GLU A 45 9.49 13.11 4.15
CA GLU A 45 8.24 13.68 4.66
C GLU A 45 7.05 12.75 4.38
N GLY A 46 6.96 12.20 3.18
CA GLY A 46 5.93 11.22 2.81
C GLY A 46 6.09 9.91 3.57
N GLN A 47 7.30 9.42 3.72
CA GLN A 47 7.58 8.18 4.43
C GLN A 47 7.40 8.30 5.96
N ALA A 48 7.56 9.51 6.53
CA ALA A 48 7.18 9.76 7.92
C ALA A 48 5.66 9.59 8.15
N ILE A 49 4.82 9.97 7.17
CA ILE A 49 3.38 9.73 7.22
C ILE A 49 3.06 8.23 7.13
N VAL A 50 3.79 7.49 6.30
CA VAL A 50 3.66 6.01 6.21
C VAL A 50 3.88 5.37 7.58
N GLU A 51 4.94 5.78 8.29
CA GLU A 51 5.26 5.29 9.63
C GLU A 51 4.21 5.73 10.68
N GLU A 52 3.76 6.99 10.64
CA GLU A 52 2.74 7.53 11.56
C GLU A 52 1.40 6.79 11.42
N GLU A 53 1.02 6.41 10.22
CA GLU A 53 -0.19 5.63 9.94
C GLU A 53 -0.03 4.12 10.26
N GLY A 54 1.14 3.70 10.78
CA GLY A 54 1.40 2.34 11.27
C GLY A 54 1.81 1.35 10.19
N TYR A 55 2.18 1.82 9.01
CA TYR A 55 2.76 1.00 7.95
C TYR A 55 4.30 1.03 8.01
N ILE A 56 4.94 0.12 7.31
CA ILE A 56 6.40 0.06 7.25
C ILE A 56 6.88 0.89 6.05
N PRO A 57 7.66 1.95 6.30
CA PRO A 57 8.17 2.81 5.24
C PRO A 57 9.22 2.09 4.37
N VAL A 58 9.51 2.67 3.21
CA VAL A 58 10.62 2.23 2.36
C VAL A 58 11.91 2.94 2.78
N ASP A 59 13.03 2.22 2.65
CA ASP A 59 14.36 2.74 2.96
C ASP A 59 14.87 3.74 1.91
N GLY A 60 15.81 4.59 2.33
CA GLY A 60 16.58 5.46 1.44
C GLY A 60 15.85 6.71 0.95
N ALA A 61 14.77 7.11 1.64
CA ALA A 61 14.04 8.33 1.32
C ALA A 61 14.92 9.59 1.50
N GLU A 62 14.84 10.51 0.52
CA GLU A 62 15.49 11.82 0.57
C GLU A 62 14.49 12.92 0.91
N ALA A 63 14.98 14.07 1.37
CA ALA A 63 14.12 15.21 1.69
C ALA A 63 13.36 15.71 0.45
N PHE A 64 12.10 16.06 0.63
CA PHE A 64 11.26 16.55 -0.46
C PHE A 64 11.71 17.92 -0.96
N THR A 65 11.77 18.05 -2.27
CA THR A 65 11.98 19.33 -2.94
C THR A 65 10.95 19.45 -4.07
N SER A 66 9.95 20.31 -3.87
CA SER A 66 8.90 20.53 -4.87
C SER A 66 9.41 21.32 -6.06
N THR A 67 8.95 20.95 -7.24
CA THR A 67 9.09 21.76 -8.47
C THR A 67 8.01 22.84 -8.58
N ASN A 68 7.10 22.93 -7.60
CA ASN A 68 5.95 23.86 -7.55
C ASN A 68 5.05 23.79 -8.79
N PRO A 69 4.64 22.61 -9.22
CA PRO A 69 3.70 22.48 -10.34
C PRO A 69 2.32 22.98 -9.95
N SER A 70 1.44 23.04 -10.92
CA SER A 70 0.01 23.30 -10.72
C SER A 70 -0.82 22.35 -11.58
N GLY A 71 -2.04 22.06 -11.17
CA GLY A 71 -2.94 21.21 -11.94
C GLY A 71 -3.69 20.20 -11.08
N SER A 72 -4.15 19.14 -11.73
CA SER A 72 -4.87 18.05 -11.07
C SER A 72 -4.19 16.71 -11.29
N VAL A 73 -4.29 15.85 -10.30
CA VAL A 73 -3.81 14.47 -10.32
C VAL A 73 -4.98 13.55 -10.00
N THR A 74 -5.18 12.52 -10.80
CA THR A 74 -6.18 11.48 -10.52
C THR A 74 -5.50 10.21 -10.05
N VAL A 75 -5.87 9.76 -8.86
CA VAL A 75 -5.38 8.52 -8.25
C VAL A 75 -6.54 7.54 -8.13
N SER A 76 -6.37 6.29 -8.53
CA SER A 76 -7.46 5.30 -8.52
C SER A 76 -6.98 3.93 -8.06
N GLY A 77 -7.80 3.23 -7.27
CA GLY A 77 -7.55 1.81 -6.99
C GLY A 77 -7.82 1.39 -5.56
N SER A 78 -6.97 0.52 -5.04
CA SER A 78 -7.14 -0.27 -3.82
C SER A 78 -7.70 0.50 -2.62
N SER A 79 -8.86 0.04 -2.12
CA SER A 79 -9.47 0.54 -0.88
C SER A 79 -8.58 0.34 0.36
N SER A 80 -7.67 -0.62 0.34
CA SER A 80 -6.71 -0.83 1.43
C SER A 80 -5.61 0.23 1.46
N VAL A 81 -5.21 0.75 0.30
CA VAL A 81 -4.20 1.82 0.18
C VAL A 81 -4.81 3.21 0.38
N SER A 82 -6.12 3.36 0.11
CA SER A 82 -6.81 4.65 0.14
C SER A 82 -6.64 5.44 1.45
N PRO A 83 -6.71 4.85 2.66
CA PRO A 83 -6.52 5.61 3.90
C PRO A 83 -5.14 6.28 3.98
N LEU A 84 -4.08 5.56 3.65
CA LEU A 84 -2.72 6.11 3.59
C LEU A 84 -2.62 7.18 2.50
N MET A 85 -3.16 6.92 1.32
CA MET A 85 -3.10 7.86 0.20
C MET A 85 -3.85 9.18 0.50
N GLU A 86 -4.94 9.13 1.27
CA GLU A 86 -5.66 10.34 1.72
C GLU A 86 -4.77 11.21 2.62
N LYS A 87 -4.00 10.60 3.53
CA LYS A 87 -3.06 11.33 4.40
C LYS A 87 -1.91 11.96 3.61
N LEU A 88 -1.33 11.20 2.69
CA LEU A 88 -0.28 11.70 1.81
C LEU A 88 -0.77 12.85 0.93
N LYS A 89 -1.99 12.73 0.38
CA LYS A 89 -2.66 13.79 -0.38
C LYS A 89 -2.87 15.05 0.45
N GLU A 90 -3.51 14.94 1.63
CA GLU A 90 -3.80 16.07 2.53
C GLU A 90 -2.53 16.84 2.88
N ALA A 91 -1.46 16.11 3.21
CA ALA A 91 -0.18 16.71 3.54
C ALA A 91 0.48 17.38 2.34
N TYR A 92 0.47 16.73 1.17
CA TYR A 92 1.05 17.30 -0.05
C TYR A 92 0.31 18.55 -0.52
N GLU A 93 -1.05 18.54 -0.52
CA GLU A 93 -1.84 19.72 -0.89
C GLU A 93 -1.62 20.93 0.06
N THR A 94 -1.18 20.66 1.29
CA THR A 94 -0.75 21.72 2.23
C THR A 94 0.60 22.32 1.81
N VAL A 95 1.52 21.49 1.34
CA VAL A 95 2.84 21.92 0.84
C VAL A 95 2.74 22.59 -0.53
N ASN A 96 1.89 22.06 -1.40
CA ASN A 96 1.67 22.60 -2.75
C ASN A 96 0.17 22.84 -3.03
N PRO A 97 -0.41 23.97 -2.58
CA PRO A 97 -1.84 24.25 -2.71
C PRO A 97 -2.31 24.54 -4.15
N ASN A 98 -1.40 24.58 -5.13
CA ASN A 98 -1.74 24.74 -6.54
C ASN A 98 -2.06 23.43 -7.26
N VAL A 99 -1.89 22.31 -6.57
CA VAL A 99 -2.25 20.97 -7.07
C VAL A 99 -3.49 20.49 -6.32
N SER A 100 -4.40 19.87 -7.07
CA SER A 100 -5.57 19.18 -6.50
C SER A 100 -5.51 17.70 -6.85
N ILE A 101 -5.64 16.82 -5.86
CA ILE A 101 -5.60 15.37 -6.05
C ILE A 101 -7.00 14.81 -5.90
N GLU A 102 -7.48 14.12 -6.93
CA GLU A 102 -8.73 13.36 -6.89
C GLU A 102 -8.42 11.89 -6.60
N LEU A 103 -8.96 11.36 -5.50
CA LEU A 103 -8.79 9.96 -5.11
C LEU A 103 -10.08 9.17 -5.38
N GLN A 104 -9.98 8.12 -6.19
CA GLN A 104 -11.08 7.23 -6.57
C GLN A 104 -10.84 5.83 -5.99
N THR A 105 -11.50 5.53 -4.87
CA THR A 105 -11.37 4.25 -4.19
C THR A 105 -12.14 3.13 -4.90
N SER A 106 -11.45 2.01 -5.14
CA SER A 106 -12.00 0.81 -5.76
C SER A 106 -11.23 -0.43 -5.29
N ASP A 107 -11.01 -1.41 -6.16
CA ASP A 107 -10.09 -2.53 -5.95
C ASP A 107 -8.78 -2.37 -6.75
N SER A 108 -7.76 -3.18 -6.39
CA SER A 108 -6.44 -3.12 -7.04
C SER A 108 -6.50 -3.38 -8.55
N THR A 109 -7.34 -4.32 -9.01
CA THR A 109 -7.44 -4.66 -10.44
C THR A 109 -8.06 -3.52 -11.24
N THR A 110 -9.10 -2.88 -10.69
CA THR A 110 -9.70 -1.68 -11.28
C THR A 110 -8.70 -0.53 -11.36
N GLY A 111 -7.92 -0.29 -10.28
CA GLY A 111 -6.85 0.70 -10.28
C GLY A 111 -5.84 0.48 -11.40
N MET A 112 -5.31 -0.73 -11.51
CA MET A 112 -4.36 -1.08 -12.57
C MET A 112 -4.96 -0.93 -13.97
N THR A 113 -6.21 -1.36 -14.15
CA THR A 113 -6.92 -1.21 -15.44
C THR A 113 -7.12 0.25 -15.81
N ASN A 114 -7.50 1.11 -14.86
CA ASN A 114 -7.65 2.54 -15.08
C ASN A 114 -6.32 3.20 -15.49
N THR A 115 -5.22 2.80 -14.84
CA THR A 115 -3.88 3.31 -15.16
C THR A 115 -3.45 2.87 -16.56
N ILE A 116 -3.64 1.60 -16.92
CA ILE A 116 -3.33 1.08 -18.27
C ILE A 116 -4.08 1.86 -19.35
N ASN A 117 -5.35 2.19 -19.09
CA ASN A 117 -6.21 2.90 -20.04
C ASN A 117 -6.04 4.42 -20.00
N GLY A 118 -5.17 4.98 -19.15
CA GLY A 118 -4.96 6.41 -19.01
C GLY A 118 -6.15 7.16 -18.41
N MET A 119 -6.97 6.47 -17.62
CA MET A 119 -8.13 7.04 -16.89
C MET A 119 -7.72 7.67 -15.55
N CYS A 120 -6.53 7.37 -15.06
CA CYS A 120 -5.88 8.01 -13.92
C CYS A 120 -4.38 8.13 -14.15
N ASP A 121 -3.75 9.06 -13.45
CA ASP A 121 -2.29 9.26 -13.49
C ASP A 121 -1.55 8.19 -12.69
N ILE A 122 -2.10 7.83 -11.54
CA ILE A 122 -1.51 6.91 -10.57
C ILE A 122 -2.54 5.85 -10.17
N GLY A 123 -2.19 4.59 -10.31
CA GLY A 123 -2.98 3.47 -9.84
C GLY A 123 -2.50 2.96 -8.48
N MET A 124 -3.40 2.45 -7.63
CA MET A 124 -3.08 1.87 -6.33
C MET A 124 -3.36 0.37 -6.28
N ALA A 125 -2.44 -0.41 -5.73
CA ALA A 125 -2.62 -1.84 -5.49
C ALA A 125 -2.06 -2.26 -4.12
N SER A 126 -2.80 -3.11 -3.40
CA SER A 126 -2.37 -3.74 -2.15
C SER A 126 -1.91 -5.19 -2.37
N ARG A 127 -1.22 -5.42 -3.45
CA ARG A 127 -0.63 -6.69 -3.89
C ARG A 127 0.46 -6.42 -4.90
N GLU A 128 1.30 -7.41 -5.15
CA GLU A 128 2.19 -7.37 -6.33
C GLU A 128 1.41 -7.17 -7.62
N LEU A 129 2.00 -6.43 -8.55
CA LEU A 129 1.45 -6.30 -9.91
C LEU A 129 1.55 -7.64 -10.62
N LYS A 130 0.51 -7.97 -11.39
CA LYS A 130 0.51 -9.16 -12.23
C LYS A 130 1.44 -8.98 -13.42
N GLN A 131 1.97 -10.06 -13.97
CA GLN A 131 2.84 -10.00 -15.13
C GLN A 131 2.15 -9.33 -16.32
N GLU A 132 0.86 -9.61 -16.54
CA GLU A 132 0.06 -8.97 -17.59
C GLU A 132 -0.07 -7.44 -17.44
N GLU A 133 -0.04 -6.93 -16.20
CA GLU A 133 -0.09 -5.49 -15.89
C GLU A 133 1.28 -4.84 -16.18
N LEU A 134 2.37 -5.52 -15.85
CA LEU A 134 3.73 -5.09 -16.18
C LEU A 134 3.96 -5.12 -17.71
N ASP A 135 3.53 -6.18 -18.40
CA ASP A 135 3.63 -6.32 -19.84
C ASP A 135 2.79 -5.26 -20.60
N ALA A 136 1.71 -4.77 -19.96
CA ALA A 136 0.94 -3.64 -20.45
C ALA A 136 1.64 -2.28 -20.28
N GLY A 137 2.83 -2.24 -19.69
CA GLY A 137 3.68 -1.06 -19.55
C GLY A 137 3.49 -0.30 -18.23
N LEU A 138 2.92 -0.94 -17.19
CA LEU A 138 2.91 -0.34 -15.86
C LEU A 138 4.30 -0.40 -15.23
N VAL A 139 4.68 0.72 -14.62
CA VAL A 139 5.88 0.86 -13.78
C VAL A 139 5.42 0.83 -12.33
N ASN A 140 5.92 -0.14 -11.57
CA ASN A 140 5.57 -0.35 -10.17
C ASN A 140 6.50 0.41 -9.22
N THR A 141 5.94 1.02 -8.18
CA THR A 141 6.67 1.61 -7.07
C THR A 141 6.04 1.16 -5.75
N VAL A 142 6.80 0.47 -4.92
CA VAL A 142 6.38 0.13 -3.54
C VAL A 142 6.48 1.39 -2.71
N ILE A 143 5.39 1.77 -2.03
CA ILE A 143 5.33 2.97 -1.18
C ILE A 143 5.30 2.65 0.32
N ALA A 144 4.91 1.44 0.68
CA ALA A 144 4.83 0.94 2.04
C ALA A 144 4.70 -0.58 2.07
N THR A 145 4.96 -1.19 3.22
CA THR A 145 4.55 -2.57 3.50
C THR A 145 3.47 -2.59 4.58
N ASP A 146 2.38 -3.32 4.31
CA ASP A 146 1.25 -3.52 5.21
C ASP A 146 1.36 -4.89 5.88
N GLY A 147 1.56 -4.90 7.20
CA GLY A 147 1.57 -6.13 8.00
C GLY A 147 0.16 -6.53 8.41
N ILE A 148 -0.18 -7.80 8.22
CA ILE A 148 -1.51 -8.33 8.53
C ILE A 148 -1.43 -9.15 9.82
N ALA A 149 -1.91 -8.59 10.93
CA ALA A 149 -1.97 -9.30 12.21
C ALA A 149 -3.19 -10.23 12.27
N ILE A 150 -2.97 -11.46 12.68
CA ILE A 150 -4.05 -12.39 13.01
C ILE A 150 -4.45 -12.16 14.45
N ILE A 151 -5.68 -11.75 14.68
CA ILE A 151 -6.20 -11.45 16.03
C ILE A 151 -7.23 -12.49 16.44
N VAL A 152 -7.21 -12.86 17.72
CA VAL A 152 -8.20 -13.72 18.37
C VAL A 152 -8.74 -13.03 19.62
N ASN A 153 -9.83 -13.55 20.18
CA ASN A 153 -10.35 -13.06 21.46
C ASN A 153 -9.31 -13.27 22.56
N ASN A 154 -9.20 -12.32 23.50
CA ASN A 154 -8.24 -12.39 24.62
C ASN A 154 -8.46 -13.60 25.55
N GLU A 155 -9.64 -14.22 25.55
CA GLU A 155 -9.95 -15.45 26.29
C GLU A 155 -9.70 -16.72 25.46
N SER A 156 -9.21 -16.58 24.23
CA SER A 156 -8.86 -17.72 23.37
C SER A 156 -7.69 -18.50 23.99
N PRO A 157 -7.75 -19.84 24.03
CA PRO A 157 -6.63 -20.66 24.46
C PRO A 157 -5.52 -20.78 23.39
N ILE A 158 -5.69 -20.11 22.23
CA ILE A 158 -4.76 -20.19 21.12
C ILE A 158 -3.78 -19.03 21.20
N ASP A 159 -2.51 -19.36 21.38
CA ASP A 159 -1.41 -18.40 21.47
C ASP A 159 -0.68 -18.22 20.14
N GLU A 160 -0.74 -19.24 19.27
CA GLU A 160 -0.10 -19.19 17.94
C GLU A 160 -0.89 -19.98 16.90
N LEU A 161 -0.74 -19.62 15.65
CA LEU A 161 -1.27 -20.35 14.49
C LEU A 161 -0.20 -20.43 13.40
N THR A 162 -0.19 -21.54 12.67
CA THR A 162 0.57 -21.64 11.43
C THR A 162 -0.22 -21.02 10.28
N SER A 163 0.46 -20.57 9.24
CA SER A 163 -0.19 -20.05 8.03
C SER A 163 -1.12 -21.09 7.37
N GLU A 164 -0.79 -22.38 7.52
CA GLU A 164 -1.62 -23.48 7.04
C GLU A 164 -2.91 -23.61 7.86
N GLN A 165 -2.82 -23.54 9.17
CA GLN A 165 -4.00 -23.55 10.06
C GLN A 165 -4.92 -22.34 9.79
N VAL A 166 -4.36 -21.14 9.60
CA VAL A 166 -5.15 -19.96 9.23
C VAL A 166 -5.88 -20.19 7.91
N ARG A 167 -5.19 -20.68 6.88
CA ARG A 167 -5.81 -21.04 5.60
C ARG A 167 -6.94 -22.04 5.78
N ASP A 168 -6.72 -23.09 6.56
CA ASP A 168 -7.71 -24.17 6.73
C ASP A 168 -8.94 -23.72 7.55
N ILE A 169 -8.78 -22.78 8.48
CA ILE A 169 -9.91 -22.09 9.14
C ILE A 169 -10.76 -21.34 8.12
N TYR A 170 -10.13 -20.52 7.26
CA TYR A 170 -10.87 -19.73 6.27
C TYR A 170 -11.50 -20.59 5.16
N LEU A 171 -10.93 -21.76 4.86
CA LEU A 171 -11.52 -22.73 3.93
C LEU A 171 -12.62 -23.60 4.57
N GLY A 172 -12.80 -23.53 5.89
CA GLY A 172 -13.77 -24.34 6.63
C GLY A 172 -13.34 -25.81 6.81
N ASN A 173 -12.05 -26.09 6.68
CA ASN A 173 -11.48 -27.42 6.96
C ASN A 173 -11.29 -27.62 8.47
N ILE A 174 -11.04 -26.54 9.20
CA ILE A 174 -11.02 -26.48 10.67
C ILE A 174 -12.25 -25.68 11.11
N THR A 175 -13.11 -26.30 11.90
CA THR A 175 -14.39 -25.69 12.29
C THR A 175 -14.56 -25.57 13.80
N ASP A 176 -13.67 -26.17 14.58
CA ASP A 176 -13.66 -26.10 16.04
C ASP A 176 -12.26 -25.77 16.54
N TRP A 177 -12.17 -24.87 17.53
CA TRP A 177 -10.90 -24.45 18.11
C TRP A 177 -10.14 -25.58 18.82
N SER A 178 -10.83 -26.62 19.26
CA SER A 178 -10.22 -27.82 19.85
C SER A 178 -9.35 -28.64 18.88
N GLU A 179 -9.46 -28.37 17.59
CA GLU A 179 -8.62 -29.01 16.56
C GLU A 179 -7.22 -28.35 16.43
N LEU A 180 -6.99 -27.23 17.13
CA LEU A 180 -5.79 -26.40 16.98
C LEU A 180 -4.81 -26.47 18.16
N GLY A 181 -5.19 -27.09 19.27
CA GLY A 181 -4.38 -27.10 20.47
C GLY A 181 -4.30 -28.40 21.19
#